data_4dd45e9070aac49df7bdac202e59753e
#
_entry.id   4dd45e9070aac49df7bdac202e59753e
#
_cell.length_a   1.000
_cell.length_b   1.000
_cell.length_c   1.000
_cell.angle_alpha   90.00
_cell.angle_beta   90.00
_cell.angle_gamma   90.00
#
_symmetry.space_group_name_H-M   'P 1'
#
loop_
_entity.id
_entity.type
_entity.pdbx_description
1 polymer ?
#
loop_
_entity_poly.entity_id
_entity_poly.type
_entity_poly.pdbx_seq_one_letter_code
_entity_poly.pdbx_strand_id
1 'polypeptide(L)'
;MKKLIFSLLAALLAASISPAHATVAKKVIFQAEVWADNWFALYVNGKKVGEDSVPITTERSFNSEKITFTASYPFTVGIIAKDFTENASGLEYIGKPNQQIGDAGIILQIRDSTTGQIVTQTSTDWKVLVINKAPLNPDCVTSSNPVVDCKFYTAKIPASWATSTY
;
A
#
# COMPACT_ATOMS: atom_id res chain seq x y z
N MET A 1 2.27 8.02 -86.68
CA MET A 1 2.35 8.60 -85.33
C MET A 1 1.33 7.86 -84.45
N LYS A 2 1.80 6.90 -83.62
CA LYS A 2 0.93 6.11 -82.70
C LYS A 2 0.90 6.77 -81.34
N LYS A 3 -0.26 7.20 -80.85
CA LYS A 3 -0.44 7.74 -79.50
C LYS A 3 -0.67 6.57 -78.52
N LEU A 4 0.27 6.43 -77.56
CA LEU A 4 0.12 5.50 -76.44
C LEU A 4 -0.73 6.22 -75.37
N ILE A 5 -1.87 5.61 -74.99
CA ILE A 5 -2.69 6.04 -73.87
C ILE A 5 -2.29 5.19 -72.67
N PHE A 6 -1.68 5.84 -71.65
CA PHE A 6 -1.37 5.20 -70.36
C PHE A 6 -2.60 5.33 -69.45
N SER A 7 -3.28 4.23 -69.20
CA SER A 7 -4.33 4.18 -68.17
C SER A 7 -3.72 3.95 -66.80
N LEU A 8 -3.84 4.96 -65.91
CA LEU A 8 -3.38 4.87 -64.54
C LEU A 8 -4.50 4.23 -63.69
N LEU A 9 -4.32 3.01 -63.29
CA LEU A 9 -5.22 2.27 -62.42
C LEU A 9 -4.88 2.61 -60.95
N ALA A 10 -5.64 3.51 -60.30
CA ALA A 10 -5.49 3.81 -58.90
C ALA A 10 -6.21 2.73 -58.06
N ALA A 11 -5.45 1.86 -57.41
CA ALA A 11 -5.97 0.90 -56.44
C ALA A 11 -6.21 1.63 -55.09
N LEU A 12 -7.48 1.83 -54.71
CA LEU A 12 -7.87 2.26 -53.38
C LEU A 12 -7.69 1.10 -52.39
N LEU A 13 -6.67 1.11 -51.55
CA LEU A 13 -6.59 0.26 -50.36
C LEU A 13 -7.58 0.81 -49.32
N ALA A 14 -8.75 0.19 -49.17
CA ALA A 14 -9.62 0.43 -48.04
C ALA A 14 -9.05 -0.29 -46.80
N ALA A 15 -8.35 0.41 -45.93
CA ALA A 15 -7.95 -0.09 -44.63
C ALA A 15 -9.20 -0.23 -43.75
N SER A 16 -9.65 -1.47 -43.51
CA SER A 16 -10.72 -1.77 -42.57
C SER A 16 -10.21 -1.56 -41.13
N ILE A 17 -10.57 -0.43 -40.52
CA ILE A 17 -10.34 -0.18 -39.11
C ILE A 17 -11.37 -1.01 -38.34
N SER A 18 -10.96 -2.18 -37.85
CA SER A 18 -11.78 -2.94 -36.90
C SER A 18 -11.84 -2.20 -35.57
N PRO A 19 -13.03 -1.92 -35.01
CA PRO A 19 -13.12 -1.31 -33.70
C PRO A 19 -12.53 -2.28 -32.67
N ALA A 20 -11.51 -1.84 -31.94
CA ALA A 20 -10.98 -2.56 -30.81
C ALA A 20 -12.10 -2.65 -29.73
N HIS A 21 -12.66 -3.83 -29.55
CA HIS A 21 -13.58 -4.08 -28.45
C HIS A 21 -12.76 -4.00 -27.15
N ALA A 22 -12.96 -2.94 -26.38
CA ALA A 22 -12.42 -2.84 -25.04
C ALA A 22 -13.10 -3.94 -24.18
N THR A 23 -12.36 -5.00 -23.86
CA THR A 23 -12.84 -6.00 -22.91
C THR A 23 -12.93 -5.36 -21.53
N VAL A 24 -14.13 -5.30 -20.96
CA VAL A 24 -14.33 -4.85 -19.58
C VAL A 24 -13.59 -5.83 -18.67
N ALA A 25 -12.61 -5.30 -17.92
CA ALA A 25 -11.80 -6.13 -17.01
C ALA A 25 -12.71 -6.80 -15.96
N LYS A 26 -12.58 -8.11 -15.84
CA LYS A 26 -13.39 -8.92 -14.92
C LYS A 26 -13.16 -8.48 -13.47
N LYS A 27 -14.24 -8.21 -12.76
CA LYS A 27 -14.22 -7.94 -11.32
C LYS A 27 -14.09 -9.24 -10.54
N VAL A 28 -13.18 -9.24 -9.56
CA VAL A 28 -12.91 -10.36 -8.65
C VAL A 28 -13.06 -9.87 -7.23
N ILE A 29 -13.59 -10.69 -6.35
CA ILE A 29 -13.70 -10.43 -4.92
C ILE A 29 -12.47 -11.01 -4.24
N PHE A 30 -11.80 -10.20 -3.43
CA PHE A 30 -10.63 -10.57 -2.67
C PHE A 30 -10.89 -10.45 -1.17
N GLN A 31 -10.21 -11.26 -0.40
CA GLN A 31 -10.13 -11.14 1.06
C GLN A 31 -8.67 -10.88 1.44
N ALA A 32 -8.44 -9.75 2.08
CA ALA A 32 -7.19 -9.44 2.77
C ALA A 32 -7.30 -9.87 4.23
N GLU A 33 -6.26 -10.49 4.75
CA GLU A 33 -6.06 -10.81 6.14
C GLU A 33 -4.79 -10.10 6.59
N VAL A 34 -4.91 -9.22 7.59
CA VAL A 34 -3.86 -8.28 7.99
C VAL A 34 -3.67 -8.34 9.50
N TRP A 35 -2.43 -8.41 9.93
CA TRP A 35 -2.00 -8.22 11.32
C TRP A 35 -1.06 -7.02 11.36
N ALA A 36 -1.33 -6.06 12.20
CA ALA A 36 -0.46 -4.92 12.43
C ALA A 36 -0.26 -4.70 13.93
N ASP A 37 0.93 -4.33 14.28
CA ASP A 37 1.28 -3.78 15.58
C ASP A 37 1.67 -2.31 15.38
N ASN A 38 0.75 -1.35 15.64
CA ASN A 38 -0.58 -1.53 16.26
C ASN A 38 -1.74 -1.28 15.27
N TRP A 39 -1.55 -0.55 14.20
CA TRP A 39 -2.64 -0.08 13.34
C TRP A 39 -2.23 -0.05 11.87
N PHE A 40 -3.21 -0.29 11.00
CA PHE A 40 -3.00 -0.16 9.56
C PHE A 40 -4.20 0.45 8.83
N ALA A 41 -3.94 0.95 7.61
CA ALA A 41 -4.96 1.21 6.59
C ALA A 41 -4.53 0.59 5.25
N LEU A 42 -5.45 -0.17 4.63
CA LEU A 42 -5.25 -0.89 3.37
C LEU A 42 -5.83 -0.10 2.21
N TYR A 43 -5.05 0.00 1.13
CA TYR A 43 -5.41 0.69 -0.10
C TYR A 43 -5.27 -0.24 -1.31
N VAL A 44 -6.18 -0.09 -2.25
CA VAL A 44 -6.13 -0.77 -3.55
C VAL A 44 -6.30 0.28 -4.65
N ASN A 45 -5.33 0.34 -5.56
CA ASN A 45 -5.29 1.35 -6.63
C ASN A 45 -5.48 2.79 -6.10
N GLY A 46 -4.82 3.13 -4.99
CA GLY A 46 -4.88 4.44 -4.36
C GLY A 46 -6.14 4.74 -3.54
N LYS A 47 -7.11 3.83 -3.47
CA LYS A 47 -8.33 4.00 -2.68
C LYS A 47 -8.28 3.16 -1.41
N LYS A 48 -8.60 3.75 -0.26
CA LYS A 48 -8.73 3.01 1.00
C LYS A 48 -9.89 2.02 0.89
N VAL A 49 -9.62 0.74 1.19
CA VAL A 49 -10.60 -0.35 1.18
C VAL A 49 -10.93 -0.86 2.58
N GLY A 50 -10.10 -0.55 3.56
CA GLY A 50 -10.33 -0.87 4.97
C GLY A 50 -9.21 -0.36 5.85
N GLU A 51 -9.39 -0.49 7.14
CA GLU A 51 -8.40 -0.15 8.16
C GLU A 51 -8.67 -1.00 9.40
N ASP A 52 -7.74 -0.98 10.33
CA ASP A 52 -7.86 -1.61 11.63
C ASP A 52 -9.14 -1.12 12.33
N SER A 53 -9.91 -2.05 12.90
CA SER A 53 -11.14 -1.76 13.63
C SER A 53 -10.87 -1.16 15.01
N VAL A 54 -9.65 -1.35 15.53
CA VAL A 54 -9.22 -0.82 16.82
C VAL A 54 -8.49 0.50 16.62
N PRO A 55 -8.91 1.59 17.26
CA PRO A 55 -8.19 2.86 17.18
C PRO A 55 -6.76 2.75 17.74
N ILE A 56 -5.79 3.36 17.07
CA ILE A 56 -4.38 3.38 17.50
C ILE A 56 -4.13 3.94 18.91
N THR A 57 -5.12 4.60 19.49
CA THR A 57 -5.06 5.12 20.87
C THR A 57 -5.15 4.03 21.94
N THR A 58 -5.47 2.79 21.56
CA THR A 58 -5.50 1.64 22.45
C THR A 58 -4.31 0.75 22.12
N GLU A 59 -3.37 0.59 23.03
CA GLU A 59 -2.13 -0.20 22.93
C GLU A 59 -2.39 -1.72 22.81
N ARG A 60 -3.37 -2.18 22.03
CA ARG A 60 -3.81 -3.59 22.08
C ARG A 60 -4.11 -4.20 20.73
N SER A 61 -3.73 -3.59 19.65
CA SER A 61 -4.17 -4.03 18.34
C SER A 61 -3.18 -4.97 17.66
N PHE A 62 -2.92 -6.11 18.25
CA PHE A 62 -2.33 -7.23 17.52
C PHE A 62 -3.43 -8.22 17.16
N ASN A 63 -4.44 -7.75 16.43
CA ASN A 63 -5.55 -8.56 15.95
C ASN A 63 -5.40 -8.83 14.45
N SER A 64 -5.95 -9.95 13.98
CA SER A 64 -6.14 -10.13 12.55
C SER A 64 -7.41 -9.42 12.10
N GLU A 65 -7.31 -8.59 11.09
CA GLU A 65 -8.45 -8.00 10.41
C GLU A 65 -8.71 -8.70 9.08
N LYS A 66 -10.00 -8.89 8.76
CA LYS A 66 -10.44 -9.45 7.47
C LYS A 66 -11.18 -8.40 6.68
N ILE A 67 -10.57 -7.95 5.59
CA ILE A 67 -11.13 -6.92 4.72
C ILE A 67 -11.48 -7.54 3.37
N THR A 68 -12.75 -7.40 2.97
CA THR A 68 -13.21 -7.83 1.65
C THR A 68 -13.27 -6.64 0.70
N PHE A 69 -12.72 -6.77 -0.49
CA PHE A 69 -12.77 -5.75 -1.52
C PHE A 69 -12.93 -6.35 -2.92
N THR A 70 -13.30 -5.51 -3.88
CA THR A 70 -13.44 -5.92 -5.29
C THR A 70 -12.46 -5.13 -6.15
N ALA A 71 -11.70 -5.83 -6.98
CA ALA A 71 -10.78 -5.24 -7.95
C ALA A 71 -10.77 -6.02 -9.27
N SER A 72 -10.11 -5.46 -10.29
CA SER A 72 -9.77 -6.17 -11.52
C SER A 72 -8.26 -6.25 -11.65
N TYR A 73 -7.74 -7.32 -12.21
CA TYR A 73 -6.32 -7.42 -12.51
C TYR A 73 -5.89 -6.51 -13.67
N PRO A 74 -4.66 -5.95 -13.63
CA PRO A 74 -3.77 -5.88 -12.47
C PRO A 74 -4.25 -4.84 -11.45
N PHE A 75 -3.91 -5.01 -10.17
CA PHE A 75 -4.14 -3.99 -9.15
C PHE A 75 -2.90 -3.80 -8.27
N THR A 76 -2.79 -2.61 -7.68
CA THR A 76 -1.72 -2.26 -6.77
C THR A 76 -2.24 -2.23 -5.34
N VAL A 77 -1.50 -2.82 -4.43
CA VAL A 77 -1.76 -2.81 -2.99
C VAL A 77 -0.82 -1.82 -2.32
N GLY A 78 -1.37 -0.97 -1.49
CA GLY A 78 -0.63 -0.09 -0.59
C GLY A 78 -1.14 -0.24 0.83
N ILE A 79 -0.23 -0.11 1.81
CA ILE A 79 -0.58 -0.20 3.21
C ILE A 79 0.17 0.87 4.01
N ILE A 80 -0.54 1.55 4.88
CA ILE A 80 0.05 2.37 5.93
C ILE A 80 0.00 1.55 7.20
N ALA A 81 1.14 1.32 7.83
CA ALA A 81 1.23 0.72 9.15
C ALA A 81 1.77 1.76 10.13
N LYS A 82 1.26 1.74 11.35
CA LYS A 82 1.67 2.63 12.42
C LYS A 82 1.83 1.86 13.71
N ASP A 83 2.94 2.08 14.35
CA ASP A 83 3.17 1.74 15.73
C ASP A 83 2.50 2.76 16.66
N PHE A 84 2.06 2.31 17.83
CA PHE A 84 1.56 3.21 18.86
C PHE A 84 2.74 3.98 19.46
N THR A 85 2.56 5.28 19.58
CA THR A 85 3.48 6.15 20.33
C THR A 85 2.68 7.23 21.04
N GLU A 86 3.02 7.51 22.29
CA GLU A 86 2.39 8.58 23.07
C GLU A 86 2.68 9.97 22.46
N ASN A 87 3.83 10.10 21.80
CA ASN A 87 4.30 11.34 21.18
C ASN A 87 5.41 11.04 20.15
N ALA A 88 6.08 12.08 19.64
CA ALA A 88 7.10 11.93 18.60
C ALA A 88 8.43 11.32 19.08
N SER A 89 8.57 10.96 20.35
CA SER A 89 9.80 10.34 20.87
C SER A 89 10.05 8.94 20.35
N GLY A 90 9.01 8.25 19.89
CA GLY A 90 9.06 6.84 19.51
C GLY A 90 9.13 5.88 20.69
N LEU A 91 8.77 6.36 21.88
CA LEU A 91 8.75 5.56 23.10
C LEU A 91 7.32 5.23 23.51
N GLU A 92 7.19 4.07 24.10
CA GLU A 92 6.00 3.58 24.76
C GLU A 92 6.18 3.53 26.26
N TYR A 93 5.07 3.59 27.00
CA TYR A 93 5.02 3.49 28.47
C TYR A 93 5.93 4.49 29.19
N ILE A 94 6.01 5.72 28.68
CA ILE A 94 6.90 6.76 29.22
C ILE A 94 6.67 6.96 30.72
N GLY A 95 7.76 6.91 31.48
CA GLY A 95 7.76 7.03 32.94
C GLY A 95 7.29 5.80 33.69
N LYS A 96 7.03 4.67 33.01
CA LYS A 96 6.67 3.40 33.63
C LYS A 96 7.86 2.42 33.64
N PRO A 97 7.86 1.39 34.52
CA PRO A 97 8.95 0.41 34.58
C PRO A 97 9.20 -0.38 33.28
N ASN A 98 8.21 -0.45 32.41
CA ASN A 98 8.27 -1.13 31.12
C ASN A 98 8.46 -0.16 29.94
N GLN A 99 8.98 1.07 30.20
CA GLN A 99 9.29 2.01 29.12
C GLN A 99 10.24 1.39 28.10
N GLN A 100 9.89 1.49 26.84
CA GLN A 100 10.62 0.87 25.73
C GLN A 100 10.54 1.71 24.45
N ILE A 101 11.38 1.37 23.47
CA ILE A 101 11.25 1.81 22.09
C ILE A 101 10.17 0.94 21.43
N GLY A 102 9.31 1.53 20.61
CA GLY A 102 8.25 0.82 19.89
C GLY A 102 8.78 -0.31 18.99
N ASP A 103 7.97 -1.31 18.74
CA ASP A 103 8.32 -2.58 18.09
C ASP A 103 7.40 -2.97 16.91
N ALA A 104 7.02 -1.97 16.11
CA ALA A 104 6.10 -2.09 14.97
C ALA A 104 6.29 -3.33 14.08
N GLY A 105 5.19 -3.91 13.67
CA GLY A 105 5.17 -5.03 12.74
C GLY A 105 3.93 -5.06 11.86
N ILE A 106 4.03 -5.67 10.67
CA ILE A 106 2.90 -5.90 9.79
C ILE A 106 3.05 -7.16 8.97
N ILE A 107 1.97 -7.93 8.88
CA ILE A 107 1.83 -9.08 7.99
C ILE A 107 0.51 -8.93 7.24
N LEU A 108 0.54 -9.15 5.92
CA LEU A 108 -0.64 -9.13 5.06
C LEU A 108 -0.62 -10.34 4.12
N GLN A 109 -1.80 -10.91 3.90
CA GLN A 109 -2.04 -11.90 2.85
C GLN A 109 -3.37 -11.56 2.16
N ILE A 110 -3.38 -11.61 0.82
CA ILE A 110 -4.61 -11.41 0.03
C ILE A 110 -4.90 -12.69 -0.75
N ARG A 111 -6.15 -13.14 -0.69
CA ARG A 111 -6.66 -14.30 -1.42
C ARG A 111 -7.78 -13.90 -2.36
N ASP A 112 -7.85 -14.56 -3.51
CA ASP A 112 -9.06 -14.60 -4.32
C ASP A 112 -10.14 -15.38 -3.55
N SER A 113 -11.28 -14.73 -3.26
CA SER A 113 -12.34 -15.33 -2.44
C SER A 113 -13.07 -16.50 -3.14
N THR A 114 -12.96 -16.59 -4.47
CA THR A 114 -13.59 -17.67 -5.24
C THR A 114 -12.73 -18.93 -5.28
N THR A 115 -11.43 -18.76 -5.48
CA THR A 115 -10.48 -19.87 -5.65
C THR A 115 -9.74 -20.23 -4.37
N GLY A 116 -9.69 -19.34 -3.40
CA GLY A 116 -8.87 -19.46 -2.19
C GLY A 116 -7.37 -19.27 -2.41
N GLN A 117 -6.94 -19.01 -3.65
CA GLN A 117 -5.53 -18.81 -3.97
C GLN A 117 -4.99 -17.52 -3.36
N ILE A 118 -3.78 -17.59 -2.78
CA ILE A 118 -3.02 -16.41 -2.38
C ILE A 118 -2.57 -15.68 -3.64
N VAL A 119 -2.95 -14.41 -3.77
CA VAL A 119 -2.57 -13.57 -4.92
C VAL A 119 -1.42 -12.64 -4.58
N THR A 120 -1.28 -12.28 -3.31
CA THR A 120 -0.11 -11.55 -2.79
C THR A 120 -0.01 -11.69 -1.27
N GLN A 121 1.20 -11.51 -0.76
CA GLN A 121 1.49 -11.44 0.67
C GLN A 121 2.71 -10.55 0.90
N THR A 122 2.90 -10.08 2.12
CA THR A 122 4.11 -9.32 2.49
C THR A 122 5.35 -10.17 2.24
N SER A 123 6.33 -9.59 1.56
CA SER A 123 7.60 -10.23 1.21
C SER A 123 8.70 -9.17 1.06
N THR A 124 9.92 -9.60 0.80
CA THR A 124 11.06 -8.72 0.50
C THR A 124 10.93 -7.94 -0.81
N ASP A 125 9.96 -8.29 -1.66
CA ASP A 125 9.73 -7.61 -2.94
C ASP A 125 8.89 -6.32 -2.78
N TRP A 126 8.33 -6.10 -1.61
CA TRP A 126 7.56 -4.88 -1.34
C TRP A 126 8.46 -3.68 -1.21
N LYS A 127 8.04 -2.57 -1.81
CA LYS A 127 8.68 -1.28 -1.58
C LYS A 127 8.20 -0.70 -0.25
N VAL A 128 9.13 -0.28 0.59
CA VAL A 128 8.85 0.27 1.91
C VAL A 128 9.43 1.68 2.01
N LEU A 129 8.62 2.60 2.53
CA LEU A 129 9.05 3.95 2.90
C LEU A 129 8.80 4.15 4.39
N VAL A 130 9.85 4.34 5.15
CA VAL A 130 9.75 4.75 6.56
C VAL A 130 9.44 6.24 6.60
N ILE A 131 8.21 6.58 6.98
CA ILE A 131 7.73 7.98 7.04
C ILE A 131 7.96 8.64 8.40
N ASN A 132 7.95 7.88 9.47
CA ASN A 132 8.32 8.35 10.80
C ASN A 132 9.39 7.42 11.39
N LYS A 133 10.42 7.99 11.98
CA LYS A 133 11.49 7.25 12.66
C LYS A 133 11.85 7.97 13.96
N ALA A 134 11.72 7.27 15.06
CA ALA A 134 12.10 7.73 16.39
C ALA A 134 12.33 6.52 17.32
N PRO A 135 13.23 6.66 18.32
CA PRO A 135 14.18 7.74 18.45
C PRO A 135 15.34 7.62 17.44
N LEU A 136 15.93 8.75 17.04
CA LEU A 136 17.16 8.77 16.25
C LEU A 136 18.42 8.64 17.12
N ASN A 137 18.28 8.83 18.40
CA ASN A 137 19.32 8.74 19.44
C ASN A 137 18.82 7.82 20.57
N PRO A 138 18.97 6.49 20.45
CA PRO A 138 18.38 5.52 21.37
C PRO A 138 18.71 5.73 22.85
N ASP A 139 19.85 6.31 23.17
CA ASP A 139 20.27 6.60 24.55
C ASP A 139 19.29 7.53 25.28
N CYS A 140 18.45 8.26 24.56
CA CYS A 140 17.44 9.14 25.14
C CYS A 140 16.35 8.40 25.92
N VAL A 141 16.25 7.10 25.75
CA VAL A 141 15.28 6.24 26.47
C VAL A 141 15.47 6.29 27.99
N THR A 142 16.71 6.52 28.43
CA THR A 142 17.05 6.59 29.85
C THR A 142 17.16 8.06 30.36
N SER A 143 16.81 9.03 29.52
CA SER A 143 16.83 10.44 29.89
C SER A 143 15.76 10.75 30.95
N SER A 144 15.99 11.77 31.75
CA SER A 144 15.00 12.30 32.69
C SER A 144 13.83 13.00 31.99
N ASN A 145 13.98 13.37 30.70
CA ASN A 145 12.95 13.98 29.89
C ASN A 145 12.98 13.44 28.43
N PRO A 146 12.65 12.17 28.23
CA PRO A 146 12.79 11.53 26.92
C PRO A 146 11.92 12.19 25.84
N VAL A 147 10.80 12.82 26.21
CA VAL A 147 9.90 13.51 25.25
C VAL A 147 10.59 14.66 24.55
N VAL A 148 11.52 15.35 25.25
CA VAL A 148 12.30 16.48 24.71
C VAL A 148 13.62 16.01 24.09
N ASP A 149 14.25 15.02 24.71
CA ASP A 149 15.62 14.60 24.38
C ASP A 149 15.67 13.62 23.19
N CYS A 150 14.60 12.84 22.97
CA CYS A 150 14.53 11.93 21.83
C CYS A 150 14.26 12.69 20.53
N LYS A 151 15.14 12.48 19.56
CA LYS A 151 15.05 13.08 18.23
C LYS A 151 14.24 12.20 17.31
N PHE A 152 13.50 12.82 16.37
CA PHE A 152 12.69 12.13 15.40
C PHE A 152 12.87 12.69 13.98
N TYR A 153 12.43 11.90 13.00
CA TYR A 153 12.40 12.26 11.59
C TYR A 153 11.02 11.95 11.02
N THR A 154 10.53 12.82 10.16
CA THR A 154 9.29 12.62 9.42
C THR A 154 9.53 12.92 7.94
N ALA A 155 9.19 11.96 7.08
CA ALA A 155 9.23 12.11 5.62
C ALA A 155 7.84 12.48 5.08
N LYS A 156 7.83 13.17 3.93
CA LYS A 156 6.59 13.40 3.19
C LYS A 156 6.20 12.13 2.43
N ILE A 157 4.93 11.73 2.55
CA ILE A 157 4.38 10.63 1.77
C ILE A 157 4.20 11.10 0.31
N PRO A 158 4.77 10.41 -0.69
CA PRO A 158 4.55 10.72 -2.10
C PRO A 158 3.07 10.53 -2.48
N ALA A 159 2.52 11.41 -3.31
CA ALA A 159 1.09 11.33 -3.70
C ALA A 159 0.72 10.00 -4.39
N SER A 160 1.68 9.38 -5.10
CA SER A 160 1.49 8.14 -5.86
C SER A 160 1.79 6.86 -5.07
N TRP A 161 2.05 6.94 -3.77
CA TRP A 161 2.59 5.83 -2.96
C TRP A 161 1.80 4.52 -3.03
N ALA A 162 0.48 4.57 -3.27
CA ALA A 162 -0.39 3.38 -3.36
C ALA A 162 -0.87 3.10 -4.80
N THR A 163 -0.12 3.57 -5.81
CA THR A 163 -0.45 3.38 -7.24
C THR A 163 0.68 2.66 -7.97
N SER A 164 0.41 2.19 -9.18
CA SER A 164 1.40 1.53 -10.04
C SER A 164 2.56 2.42 -10.49
N THR A 165 2.51 3.73 -10.21
CA THR A 165 3.58 4.69 -10.56
C THR A 165 4.56 4.95 -9.41
N TYR A 166 4.39 4.30 -8.27
CA TYR A 166 5.31 4.41 -7.12
C TYR A 166 6.57 3.57 -7.26
#